data_74ec12909548ec763704d9ebe1585f84
#
_entry.id   74ec12909548ec763704d9ebe1585f84
#
_cell.length_a   1.000
_cell.length_b   1.000
_cell.length_c   1.000
_cell.angle_alpha   90.00
_cell.angle_beta   90.00
_cell.angle_gamma   90.00
#
_symmetry.space_group_name_H-M   'P 1'
#
loop_
_entity.id
_entity.type
_entity.pdbx_description
1 polymer ?
#
loop_
_entity_poly.entity_id
_entity_poly.type
_entity_poly.pdbx_seq_one_letter_code
_entity_poly.pdbx_strand_id
1 'polypeptide(L)'
;FVFLLNNWILLGMLFFVLIATTFPLISEAIRGETVTVGPGFYNKWMVPLGILLITLTGIGPLLAWRKSTRAQLWRVLIVPCSAALLMLVLHVFGGAAAGYPAYVPSDEIYDTLTGRVLAVVYGCSPVLATVACTFVLVGHLQEFWRGTRVRMRNTNESFILALFELITRAKRRYGGYLVHLGLVAMYFG
;
A
#
# COMPACT_ATOMS: atom_id res chain seq x y z
N PHE A 1 -0.52 17.02 -4.36
CA PHE A 1 -0.94 16.71 -3.01
C PHE A 1 -0.62 15.27 -2.60
N VAL A 2 -1.04 14.24 -3.37
CA VAL A 2 -0.84 12.81 -3.03
C VAL A 2 0.63 12.46 -2.84
N PHE A 3 1.54 12.90 -3.71
CA PHE A 3 2.98 12.68 -3.56
C PHE A 3 3.55 13.33 -2.29
N LEU A 4 3.06 14.53 -1.96
CA LEU A 4 3.47 15.22 -0.73
C LEU A 4 3.03 14.42 0.50
N LEU A 5 1.77 13.97 0.52
CA LEU A 5 1.22 13.16 1.60
C LEU A 5 1.99 11.85 1.78
N ASN A 6 2.32 11.17 0.67
CA ASN A 6 3.14 9.95 0.69
C ASN A 6 4.51 10.19 1.35
N ASN A 7 5.19 11.29 0.99
CA ASN A 7 6.48 11.65 1.59
C ASN A 7 6.35 11.98 3.08
N TRP A 8 5.30 12.69 3.49
CA TRP A 8 5.04 12.98 4.90
C TRP A 8 4.78 11.72 5.73
N ILE A 9 4.04 10.75 5.18
CA ILE A 9 3.81 9.47 5.86
C ILE A 9 5.13 8.70 6.02
N LEU A 10 5.94 8.59 4.95
CA LEU A 10 7.26 7.95 5.02
C LEU A 10 8.16 8.61 6.06
N LEU A 11 8.20 9.94 6.07
CA LEU A 11 8.98 10.70 7.03
C LEU A 11 8.47 10.50 8.45
N GLY A 12 7.15 10.50 8.65
CA GLY A 12 6.51 10.24 9.95
C GLY A 12 6.82 8.83 10.45
N MET A 13 6.75 7.81 9.58
CA MET A 13 7.13 6.44 9.91
C MET A 13 8.62 6.34 10.30
N LEU A 14 9.51 7.02 9.57
CA LEU A 14 10.94 7.05 9.89
C LEU A 14 11.19 7.64 11.28
N PHE A 15 10.61 8.81 11.58
CA PHE A 15 10.77 9.44 12.89
C PHE A 15 10.15 8.62 14.01
N PHE A 16 8.98 8.01 13.77
CA PHE A 16 8.35 7.14 14.75
C PHE A 16 9.26 5.94 15.09
N VAL A 17 9.79 5.24 14.08
CA VAL A 17 10.71 4.11 14.31
C VAL A 17 11.98 4.57 15.01
N LEU A 18 12.57 5.69 14.59
CA LEU A 18 13.77 6.24 15.22
C LEU A 18 13.55 6.54 16.70
N ILE A 19 12.47 7.23 17.04
CA ILE A 19 12.15 7.57 18.45
C ILE A 19 11.87 6.30 19.26
N ALA A 20 11.06 5.38 18.71
CA ALA A 20 10.69 4.15 19.42
C ALA A 20 11.90 3.22 19.65
N THR A 21 12.84 3.14 18.70
CA THR A 21 14.07 2.33 18.84
C THR A 21 15.09 2.95 19.77
N THR A 22 15.13 4.28 19.87
CA THR A 22 16.04 4.98 20.80
C THR A 22 15.43 5.18 22.19
N PHE A 23 14.12 4.94 22.36
CA PHE A 23 13.39 5.17 23.59
C PHE A 23 13.97 4.41 24.81
N PRO A 24 14.42 3.14 24.71
CA PRO A 24 15.07 2.43 25.82
C PRO A 24 16.29 3.17 26.37
N LEU A 25 17.15 3.69 25.48
CA LEU A 25 18.34 4.46 25.87
C LEU A 25 17.97 5.79 26.55
N ILE A 26 16.94 6.47 26.04
CA ILE A 26 16.44 7.72 26.60
C ILE A 26 15.83 7.49 27.98
N SER A 27 15.04 6.43 28.16
CA SER A 27 14.41 6.09 29.42
C SER A 27 15.44 5.74 30.48
N GLU A 28 16.48 4.98 30.12
CA GLU A 28 17.58 4.63 31.02
C GLU A 28 18.37 5.88 31.45
N ALA A 29 18.69 6.77 30.51
CA ALA A 29 19.42 8.01 30.80
C ALA A 29 18.67 8.98 31.72
N ILE A 30 17.32 9.04 31.60
CA ILE A 30 16.50 10.01 32.35
C ILE A 30 15.98 9.42 33.67
N ARG A 31 15.58 8.14 33.65
CA ARG A 31 14.89 7.49 34.80
C ARG A 31 15.71 6.42 35.50
N GLY A 32 16.85 6.02 34.91
CA GLY A 32 17.65 4.90 35.39
C GLY A 32 17.03 3.52 35.14
N GLU A 33 15.91 3.47 34.44
CA GLU A 33 15.19 2.24 34.09
C GLU A 33 15.05 2.10 32.56
N THR A 34 15.33 0.90 32.02
CA THR A 34 15.22 0.61 30.62
C THR A 34 13.78 0.20 30.26
N VAL A 35 13.03 1.06 29.59
CA VAL A 35 11.69 0.75 29.09
C VAL A 35 11.77 0.26 27.65
N THR A 36 11.53 -1.03 27.43
CA THR A 36 11.56 -1.64 26.08
C THR A 36 10.21 -1.48 25.38
N VAL A 37 10.28 -1.20 24.09
CA VAL A 37 9.10 -1.08 23.22
C VAL A 37 8.97 -2.38 22.40
N GLY A 38 7.88 -3.12 22.63
CA GLY A 38 7.64 -4.42 21.98
C GLY A 38 6.98 -4.32 20.61
N PRO A 39 6.88 -5.47 19.87
CA PRO A 39 6.27 -5.53 18.53
C PRO A 39 4.84 -5.00 18.49
N GLY A 40 4.03 -5.21 19.52
CA GLY A 40 2.65 -4.72 19.57
C GLY A 40 2.55 -3.20 19.43
N PHE A 41 3.46 -2.47 20.08
CA PHE A 41 3.51 -1.00 19.93
C PHE A 41 3.83 -0.57 18.50
N TYR A 42 4.82 -1.21 17.86
CA TYR A 42 5.16 -0.90 16.47
C TYR A 42 4.00 -1.23 15.53
N ASN A 43 3.42 -2.42 15.66
CA ASN A 43 2.36 -2.88 14.77
C ASN A 43 1.12 -2.00 14.84
N LYS A 44 0.77 -1.51 16.02
CA LYS A 44 -0.37 -0.61 16.24
C LYS A 44 -0.34 0.63 15.36
N TRP A 45 0.86 1.19 15.12
CA TRP A 45 1.03 2.41 14.33
C TRP A 45 1.51 2.14 12.89
N MET A 46 2.45 1.20 12.73
CA MET A 46 3.05 0.92 11.42
C MET A 46 2.09 0.22 10.47
N VAL A 47 1.23 -0.67 10.97
CA VAL A 47 0.29 -1.39 10.11
C VAL A 47 -0.73 -0.45 9.45
N PRO A 48 -1.46 0.42 10.17
CA PRO A 48 -2.36 1.39 9.54
C PRO A 48 -1.65 2.35 8.58
N LEU A 49 -0.47 2.86 8.97
CA LEU A 49 0.32 3.75 8.13
C LEU A 49 0.85 3.04 6.88
N GLY A 50 1.25 1.78 6.99
CA GLY A 50 1.69 0.95 5.87
C GLY A 50 0.58 0.70 4.86
N ILE A 51 -0.64 0.38 5.32
CA ILE A 51 -1.83 0.20 4.46
C ILE A 51 -2.16 1.52 3.74
N LEU A 52 -2.11 2.64 4.46
CA LEU A 52 -2.32 3.96 3.87
C LEU A 52 -1.25 4.27 2.82
N LEU A 53 0.02 3.97 3.11
CA LEU A 53 1.13 4.15 2.17
C LEU A 53 0.93 3.33 0.89
N ILE A 54 0.62 2.03 1.02
CA ILE A 54 0.33 1.15 -0.13
C ILE A 54 -0.83 1.73 -0.96
N THR A 55 -1.91 2.14 -0.31
CA THR A 55 -3.07 2.73 -1.01
C THR A 55 -2.67 3.99 -1.79
N LEU A 56 -1.88 4.88 -1.18
CA LEU A 56 -1.39 6.10 -1.84
C LEU A 56 -0.47 5.81 -3.02
N THR A 57 0.36 4.76 -2.95
CA THR A 57 1.21 4.35 -4.08
C THR A 57 0.39 3.89 -5.29
N GLY A 58 -0.78 3.30 -5.08
CA GLY A 58 -1.72 2.96 -6.15
C GLY A 58 -2.45 4.17 -6.73
N ILE A 59 -2.88 5.09 -5.86
CA ILE A 59 -3.66 6.27 -6.26
C ILE A 59 -2.77 7.32 -6.95
N GLY A 60 -1.53 7.50 -6.49
CA GLY A 60 -0.61 8.55 -6.94
C GLY A 60 -0.42 8.59 -8.47
N PRO A 61 -0.05 7.48 -9.12
CA PRO A 61 0.09 7.43 -10.57
C PRO A 61 -1.19 7.72 -11.34
N LEU A 62 -2.34 7.28 -10.79
CA LEU A 62 -3.65 7.46 -11.42
C LEU A 62 -4.12 8.93 -11.40
N LEU A 63 -3.77 9.66 -10.35
CA LEU A 63 -4.11 11.09 -10.18
C LEU A 63 -3.06 12.06 -10.73
N ALA A 64 -1.87 11.59 -11.09
CA ALA A 64 -0.76 12.44 -11.54
C ALA A 64 -1.02 13.16 -12.88
N TRP A 65 -2.07 12.81 -13.61
CA TRP A 65 -2.46 13.45 -14.87
C TRP A 65 -3.22 14.75 -14.60
N ARG A 66 -2.50 15.83 -14.61
CA ARG A 66 -2.92 17.22 -14.34
C ARG A 66 -4.16 17.74 -15.10
N LYS A 67 -4.69 16.98 -16.06
CA LYS A 67 -5.83 17.35 -16.92
C LYS A 67 -6.83 16.21 -17.12
N SER A 68 -6.95 15.28 -16.15
CA SER A 68 -7.90 14.18 -16.28
C SER A 68 -9.33 14.69 -16.13
N THR A 69 -10.18 14.48 -17.12
CA THR A 69 -11.62 14.66 -16.98
C THR A 69 -12.20 13.62 -16.03
N ARG A 70 -13.32 13.93 -15.37
CA ARG A 70 -14.02 12.97 -14.50
C ARG A 70 -14.26 11.63 -15.21
N ALA A 71 -14.65 11.65 -16.48
CA ALA A 71 -14.89 10.45 -17.27
C ALA A 71 -13.62 9.61 -17.49
N GLN A 72 -12.46 10.25 -17.67
CA GLN A 72 -11.19 9.53 -17.78
C GLN A 72 -10.76 8.89 -16.47
N LEU A 73 -10.94 9.59 -15.34
CA LEU A 73 -10.66 9.04 -14.00
C LEU A 73 -11.51 7.81 -13.73
N TRP A 74 -12.82 7.86 -14.01
CA TRP A 74 -13.69 6.69 -13.86
C TRP A 74 -13.24 5.50 -14.70
N ARG A 75 -12.86 5.72 -15.96
CA ARG A 75 -12.36 4.64 -16.86
C ARG A 75 -11.04 4.00 -16.35
N VAL A 76 -10.22 4.76 -15.63
CA VAL A 76 -8.95 4.23 -15.09
C VAL A 76 -9.20 3.51 -13.77
N LEU A 77 -10.09 4.02 -12.93
CA LEU A 77 -10.34 3.49 -11.58
C LEU A 77 -11.29 2.30 -11.56
N ILE A 78 -12.21 2.18 -12.52
CA ILE A 78 -13.25 1.14 -12.47
C ILE A 78 -12.68 -0.27 -12.40
N VAL A 79 -11.63 -0.59 -13.15
CA VAL A 79 -11.02 -1.92 -13.18
C VAL A 79 -10.30 -2.25 -11.87
N PRO A 80 -9.36 -1.42 -11.36
CA PRO A 80 -8.72 -1.72 -10.08
C PRO A 80 -9.70 -1.68 -8.89
N CYS A 81 -10.70 -0.78 -8.90
CA CYS A 81 -11.72 -0.76 -7.85
C CYS A 81 -12.63 -1.99 -7.88
N SER A 82 -13.05 -2.45 -9.06
CA SER A 82 -13.86 -3.68 -9.17
C SER A 82 -13.08 -4.92 -8.75
N ALA A 83 -11.80 -5.01 -9.11
CA ALA A 83 -10.92 -6.09 -8.67
C ALA A 83 -10.71 -6.07 -7.15
N ALA A 84 -10.50 -4.90 -6.57
CA ALA A 84 -10.37 -4.72 -5.12
C ALA A 84 -11.67 -5.10 -4.38
N LEU A 85 -12.83 -4.72 -4.91
CA LEU A 85 -14.13 -5.12 -4.37
C LEU A 85 -14.36 -6.63 -4.46
N LEU A 86 -14.04 -7.24 -5.60
CA LEU A 86 -14.11 -8.69 -5.74
C LEU A 86 -13.19 -9.38 -4.73
N MET A 87 -11.96 -8.89 -4.57
CA MET A 87 -11.02 -9.44 -3.60
C MET A 87 -11.48 -9.26 -2.16
N LEU A 88 -12.14 -8.14 -1.83
CA LEU A 88 -12.78 -7.96 -0.53
C LEU A 88 -13.79 -9.07 -0.25
N VAL A 89 -14.68 -9.34 -1.20
CA VAL A 89 -15.69 -10.41 -1.06
C VAL A 89 -15.03 -11.78 -0.91
N LEU A 90 -14.06 -12.10 -1.77
CA LEU A 90 -13.34 -13.38 -1.72
C LEU A 90 -12.59 -13.56 -0.40
N HIS A 91 -11.96 -12.50 0.12
CA HIS A 91 -11.19 -12.55 1.37
C HIS A 91 -12.13 -12.71 2.58
N VAL A 92 -13.25 -11.99 2.63
CA VAL A 92 -14.21 -12.09 3.74
C VAL A 92 -14.82 -13.49 3.82
N PHE A 93 -15.19 -14.09 2.68
CA PHE A 93 -15.86 -15.40 2.66
C PHE A 93 -14.91 -16.59 2.58
N GLY A 94 -13.75 -16.45 1.97
CA GLY A 94 -12.81 -17.54 1.70
C GLY A 94 -11.46 -17.41 2.42
N GLY A 95 -11.11 -16.24 2.92
CA GLY A 95 -9.78 -15.96 3.50
C GLY A 95 -9.45 -16.86 4.68
N ALA A 96 -10.38 -17.07 5.58
CA ALA A 96 -10.18 -17.94 6.75
C ALA A 96 -9.85 -19.39 6.36
N ALA A 97 -10.47 -19.92 5.31
CA ALA A 97 -10.18 -21.26 4.79
C ALA A 97 -8.78 -21.35 4.16
N ALA A 98 -8.26 -20.23 3.66
CA ALA A 98 -6.90 -20.12 3.11
C ALA A 98 -5.83 -19.76 4.16
N GLY A 99 -6.20 -19.64 5.44
CA GLY A 99 -5.28 -19.26 6.51
C GLY A 99 -5.11 -17.76 6.71
N TYR A 100 -5.89 -16.93 5.97
CA TYR A 100 -5.85 -15.45 6.05
C TYR A 100 -7.21 -14.92 6.54
N PRO A 101 -7.48 -14.90 7.85
CA PRO A 101 -8.75 -14.41 8.37
C PRO A 101 -8.94 -12.92 8.05
N ALA A 102 -10.18 -12.54 7.76
CA ALA A 102 -10.50 -11.14 7.43
C ALA A 102 -10.33 -10.20 8.64
N TYR A 103 -10.42 -10.74 9.84
CA TYR A 103 -10.28 -10.00 11.09
C TYR A 103 -9.45 -10.80 12.09
N VAL A 104 -8.47 -10.13 12.70
CA VAL A 104 -7.63 -10.66 13.79
C VAL A 104 -7.85 -9.76 15.01
N PRO A 105 -8.52 -10.24 16.08
CA PRO A 105 -8.76 -9.43 17.27
C PRO A 105 -7.44 -9.02 17.90
N SER A 106 -7.39 -7.81 18.45
CA SER A 106 -6.25 -7.39 19.28
C SER A 106 -6.52 -7.79 20.74
N ASP A 107 -5.50 -8.34 21.39
CA ASP A 107 -5.58 -8.72 22.80
C ASP A 107 -5.45 -7.51 23.76
N GLU A 108 -5.19 -6.31 23.22
CA GLU A 108 -5.05 -5.10 24.00
C GLU A 108 -6.41 -4.46 24.31
N ILE A 109 -6.61 -4.10 25.58
CA ILE A 109 -7.79 -3.34 26.04
C ILE A 109 -7.53 -1.85 25.79
N TYR A 110 -8.43 -1.21 25.05
CA TYR A 110 -8.36 0.22 24.73
C TYR A 110 -9.50 0.98 25.42
N ASP A 111 -9.18 1.81 26.38
CA ASP A 111 -10.16 2.62 27.12
C ASP A 111 -10.54 3.90 26.37
N THR A 112 -9.69 4.35 25.45
CA THR A 112 -9.93 5.57 24.65
C THR A 112 -10.60 5.29 23.31
N LEU A 113 -11.40 6.25 22.80
CA LEU A 113 -12.01 6.16 21.47
C LEU A 113 -10.96 5.95 20.38
N THR A 114 -9.85 6.68 20.43
CA THR A 114 -8.73 6.54 19.50
C THR A 114 -8.15 5.13 19.54
N GLY A 115 -7.95 4.57 20.74
CA GLY A 115 -7.47 3.22 20.92
C GLY A 115 -8.41 2.18 20.30
N ARG A 116 -9.72 2.31 20.51
CA ARG A 116 -10.73 1.41 19.90
C ARG A 116 -10.74 1.47 18.38
N VAL A 117 -10.64 2.67 17.81
CA VAL A 117 -10.53 2.85 16.33
C VAL A 117 -9.27 2.16 15.81
N LEU A 118 -8.11 2.37 16.44
CA LEU A 118 -6.86 1.72 16.06
C LEU A 118 -6.93 0.19 16.18
N ALA A 119 -7.57 -0.34 17.21
CA ALA A 119 -7.78 -1.77 17.38
C ALA A 119 -8.62 -2.38 16.24
N VAL A 120 -9.71 -1.69 15.83
CA VAL A 120 -10.53 -2.12 14.71
C VAL A 120 -9.74 -2.08 13.40
N VAL A 121 -9.00 -0.99 13.12
CA VAL A 121 -8.17 -0.86 11.92
C VAL A 121 -7.09 -1.93 11.89
N TYR A 122 -6.43 -2.18 13.04
CA TYR A 122 -5.45 -3.25 13.17
C TYR A 122 -6.10 -4.63 12.95
N GLY A 123 -7.23 -4.91 13.59
CA GLY A 123 -7.95 -6.16 13.42
C GLY A 123 -8.40 -6.42 11.97
N CYS A 124 -8.80 -5.38 11.25
CA CYS A 124 -9.16 -5.45 9.83
C CYS A 124 -7.93 -5.40 8.89
N SER A 125 -6.70 -5.29 9.42
CA SER A 125 -5.51 -5.10 8.59
C SER A 125 -5.29 -6.19 7.53
N PRO A 126 -5.57 -7.50 7.75
CA PRO A 126 -5.38 -8.50 6.71
C PRO A 126 -6.25 -8.24 5.48
N VAL A 127 -7.53 -7.96 5.69
CA VAL A 127 -8.44 -7.67 4.57
C VAL A 127 -8.13 -6.31 3.93
N LEU A 128 -7.85 -5.27 4.72
CA LEU A 128 -7.54 -3.94 4.21
C LEU A 128 -6.25 -3.95 3.36
N ALA A 129 -5.20 -4.62 3.84
CA ALA A 129 -3.95 -4.73 3.11
C ALA A 129 -4.10 -5.55 1.83
N THR A 130 -4.80 -6.69 1.88
CA THR A 130 -5.06 -7.51 0.68
C THR A 130 -5.83 -6.73 -0.38
N VAL A 131 -6.86 -5.98 0.02
CA VAL A 131 -7.66 -5.12 -0.88
C VAL A 131 -6.80 -3.99 -1.47
N ALA A 132 -5.99 -3.31 -0.63
CA ALA A 132 -5.09 -2.26 -1.09
C ALA A 132 -4.03 -2.80 -2.06
N CYS A 133 -3.40 -3.94 -1.75
CA CYS A 133 -2.43 -4.60 -2.62
C CYS A 133 -3.06 -5.02 -3.96
N THR A 134 -4.27 -5.56 -3.96
CA THR A 134 -4.99 -5.90 -5.18
C THR A 134 -5.28 -4.67 -6.03
N PHE A 135 -5.73 -3.57 -5.41
CA PHE A 135 -5.93 -2.31 -6.11
C PHE A 135 -4.66 -1.81 -6.79
N VAL A 136 -3.54 -1.81 -6.07
CA VAL A 136 -2.22 -1.38 -6.59
C VAL A 136 -1.76 -2.29 -7.72
N LEU A 137 -1.81 -3.61 -7.51
CA LEU A 137 -1.39 -4.61 -8.50
C LEU A 137 -2.17 -4.44 -9.82
N VAL A 138 -3.50 -4.45 -9.74
CA VAL A 138 -4.35 -4.34 -10.94
C VAL A 138 -4.20 -2.98 -11.61
N GLY A 139 -4.11 -1.89 -10.84
CA GLY A 139 -3.89 -0.56 -11.37
C GLY A 139 -2.57 -0.44 -12.13
N HIS A 140 -1.47 -0.98 -11.60
CA HIS A 140 -0.16 -0.95 -12.25
C HIS A 140 -0.11 -1.87 -13.49
N LEU A 141 -0.67 -3.07 -13.42
CA LEU A 141 -0.78 -3.97 -14.57
C LEU A 141 -1.60 -3.35 -15.70
N GLN A 142 -2.70 -2.65 -15.36
CA GLN A 142 -3.50 -1.92 -16.34
C GLN A 142 -2.69 -0.80 -17.04
N GLU A 143 -1.83 -0.09 -16.31
CA GLU A 143 -0.97 0.96 -16.88
C GLU A 143 0.12 0.36 -17.79
N PHE A 144 0.72 -0.76 -17.39
CA PHE A 144 1.64 -1.49 -18.28
C PHE A 144 0.93 -1.96 -19.56
N TRP A 145 -0.23 -2.58 -19.43
CA TRP A 145 -1.02 -3.04 -20.56
C TRP A 145 -1.36 -1.90 -21.53
N ARG A 146 -1.85 -0.77 -21.00
CA ARG A 146 -2.19 0.41 -21.80
C ARG A 146 -0.97 0.98 -22.51
N GLY A 147 0.14 1.15 -21.81
CA GLY A 147 1.37 1.67 -22.38
C GLY A 147 1.91 0.78 -23.50
N THR A 148 1.97 -0.54 -23.26
CA THR A 148 2.42 -1.52 -24.25
C THR A 148 1.51 -1.53 -25.49
N ARG A 149 0.18 -1.51 -25.30
CA ARG A 149 -0.79 -1.51 -26.40
C ARG A 149 -0.69 -0.27 -27.28
N VAL A 150 -0.49 0.91 -26.67
CA VAL A 150 -0.27 2.16 -27.42
C VAL A 150 1.02 2.07 -28.23
N ARG A 151 2.10 1.54 -27.65
CA ARG A 151 3.36 1.38 -28.35
C ARG A 151 3.25 0.41 -29.53
N MET A 152 2.67 -0.77 -29.33
CA MET A 152 2.43 -1.75 -30.40
C MET A 152 1.70 -1.15 -31.60
N ARG A 153 0.70 -0.30 -31.34
CA ARG A 153 -0.06 0.38 -32.43
C ARG A 153 0.77 1.39 -33.21
N ASN A 154 1.75 2.01 -32.55
CA ASN A 154 2.55 3.08 -33.17
C ASN A 154 3.82 2.56 -33.85
N THR A 155 4.36 1.40 -33.41
CA THR A 155 5.65 0.87 -33.87
C THR A 155 5.55 -0.48 -34.59
N ASN A 156 4.37 -1.12 -34.59
CA ASN A 156 4.17 -2.50 -35.10
C ASN A 156 5.09 -3.55 -34.41
N GLU A 157 5.60 -3.27 -33.22
CA GLU A 157 6.42 -4.20 -32.45
C GLU A 157 5.59 -5.34 -31.85
N SER A 158 6.23 -6.48 -31.58
CA SER A 158 5.60 -7.56 -30.79
C SER A 158 5.35 -7.11 -29.34
N PHE A 159 4.42 -7.77 -28.65
CA PHE A 159 4.05 -7.41 -27.28
C PHE A 159 5.26 -7.40 -26.31
N ILE A 160 6.11 -8.43 -26.38
CA ILE A 160 7.29 -8.56 -25.49
C ILE A 160 8.29 -7.44 -25.76
N LEU A 161 8.58 -7.16 -27.03
CA LEU A 161 9.50 -6.09 -27.40
C LEU A 161 8.94 -4.72 -27.01
N ALA A 162 7.66 -4.47 -27.26
CA ALA A 162 6.99 -3.23 -26.89
C ALA A 162 6.99 -3.01 -25.39
N LEU A 163 6.80 -4.05 -24.56
CA LEU A 163 6.84 -3.98 -23.10
C LEU A 163 8.27 -3.68 -22.61
N PHE A 164 9.28 -4.38 -23.13
CA PHE A 164 10.66 -4.17 -22.78
C PHE A 164 11.13 -2.75 -23.11
N GLU A 165 10.86 -2.30 -24.34
CA GLU A 165 11.18 -0.96 -24.79
C GLU A 165 10.40 0.14 -24.04
N LEU A 166 9.16 -0.15 -23.59
CA LEU A 166 8.39 0.76 -22.76
C LEU A 166 9.08 1.01 -21.42
N ILE A 167 9.54 -0.06 -20.77
CA ILE A 167 10.24 0.02 -19.49
C ILE A 167 11.59 0.72 -19.65
N THR A 168 12.36 0.39 -20.67
CA THR A 168 13.71 0.93 -20.88
C THR A 168 13.71 2.40 -21.27
N ARG A 169 12.73 2.85 -22.08
CA ARG A 169 12.63 4.26 -22.50
C ARG A 169 11.96 5.16 -21.49
N ALA A 170 11.04 4.65 -20.67
CA ALA A 170 10.32 5.44 -19.69
C ALA A 170 10.62 4.97 -18.25
N LYS A 171 11.90 4.75 -17.93
CA LYS A 171 12.41 4.21 -16.65
C LYS A 171 11.85 4.91 -15.41
N ARG A 172 11.72 6.24 -15.44
CA ARG A 172 11.19 7.00 -14.28
C ARG A 172 9.75 6.62 -13.93
N ARG A 173 8.92 6.34 -14.92
CA ARG A 173 7.51 5.98 -14.70
C ARG A 173 7.36 4.49 -14.41
N TYR A 174 7.81 3.64 -15.32
CA TYR A 174 7.58 2.19 -15.23
C TYR A 174 8.52 1.51 -14.23
N GLY A 175 9.72 2.07 -14.00
CA GLY A 175 10.59 1.66 -12.89
C GLY A 175 9.94 1.90 -11.52
N GLY A 176 9.27 3.04 -11.32
CA GLY A 176 8.48 3.29 -10.12
C GLY A 176 7.36 2.27 -9.92
N TYR A 177 6.65 1.88 -11.00
CA TYR A 177 5.62 0.83 -10.92
C TYR A 177 6.19 -0.53 -10.54
N LEU A 178 7.37 -0.89 -11.04
CA LEU A 178 8.05 -2.13 -10.66
C LEU A 178 8.43 -2.15 -9.17
N VAL A 179 8.91 -1.03 -8.62
CA VAL A 179 9.17 -0.91 -7.18
C VAL A 179 7.90 -1.12 -6.36
N HIS A 180 6.79 -0.51 -6.76
CA HIS A 180 5.50 -0.69 -6.06
C HIS A 180 4.98 -2.13 -6.16
N LEU A 181 5.15 -2.79 -7.31
CA LEU A 181 4.84 -4.22 -7.45
C LEU A 181 5.73 -5.10 -6.56
N GLY A 182 7.01 -4.72 -6.39
CA GLY A 182 7.91 -5.37 -5.44
C GLY A 182 7.42 -5.24 -3.99
N LEU A 183 6.93 -4.05 -3.58
CA LEU A 183 6.32 -3.86 -2.25
C LEU A 183 5.08 -4.72 -2.05
N VAL A 184 4.21 -4.81 -3.08
CA VAL A 184 3.04 -5.70 -3.04
C VAL A 184 3.47 -7.17 -2.92
N ALA A 185 4.48 -7.60 -3.66
CA ALA A 185 5.00 -8.96 -3.57
C ALA A 185 5.57 -9.28 -2.18
N MET A 186 6.28 -8.34 -1.55
CA MET A 186 6.77 -8.48 -0.17
C MET A 186 5.65 -8.63 0.87
N TYR A 187 4.47 -8.10 0.60
CA TYR A 187 3.33 -8.27 1.50
C TYR A 187 2.78 -9.70 1.48
N PHE A 188 2.85 -10.38 0.36
CA PHE A 188 2.34 -11.75 0.19
C PHE A 188 3.40 -12.85 0.43
N GLY A 189 4.68 -12.51 0.53
CA GLY A 189 5.80 -13.42 0.78
C GLY A 189 6.24 -13.44 2.20
#